data_b768c92d9d849b821359599d77ca9991
#
_entry.id   b768c92d9d849b821359599d77ca9991
#
_cell.length_a   1.000
_cell.length_b   1.000
_cell.length_c   1.000
_cell.angle_alpha   90.00
_cell.angle_beta   90.00
_cell.angle_gamma   90.00
#
_symmetry.space_group_name_H-M   'P 1'
#
loop_
_entity.id
_entity.type
_entity.pdbx_description
1 polymer ?
#
loop_
_entity_poly.entity_id
_entity_poly.type
_entity_poly.pdbx_seq_one_letter_code
_entity_poly.pdbx_strand_id
1 'polypeptide(L)'
;MRIGLAGPLTDPVGAPMRRAAELAVAEINAQGGVNGRPIQLVERNDFADPDSAVFVATDLYNAGVVAVIGHVWSATTMAAAPVYNGGDNPVVAISPSSSAPGISDAGPYIFRLCPSDYAHAAALARWVRTNLGLERGAILYSNDDYGRGVRQTFVRELTRLKGEAVEIDPYLGEKPEVGPYLDRIAASNSAQFIMAAGGLPDGEHILREARKRKITLPIVGADGLEGIEALGPLAEGVYVSGAYLPTLPTPANTRFVAAYRKRYPDAGLPNQPAAAAYDAVYLLRDAIARVGTGREAIRRAIAGVGTATPPYAGVTGRIAFDSLGDVPGAAVHIAVIRNGTVLHAEGQ
;
A
#
# COMPACT_ATOMS: atom_id res chain seq x y z
N MET A 1 -6.34 0.72 -27.47
CA MET A 1 -6.59 -0.45 -26.58
C MET A 1 -7.14 0.01 -25.25
N ARG A 2 -7.93 -0.81 -24.56
CA ARG A 2 -8.59 -0.42 -23.30
C ARG A 2 -7.94 -1.11 -22.10
N ILE A 3 -7.57 -0.32 -21.08
CA ILE A 3 -7.09 -0.79 -19.76
C ILE A 3 -8.11 -0.35 -18.72
N GLY A 4 -8.57 -1.25 -17.86
CA GLY A 4 -9.45 -0.93 -16.74
C GLY A 4 -8.70 -0.21 -15.62
N LEU A 5 -9.35 0.74 -14.97
CA LEU A 5 -8.91 1.37 -13.74
C LEU A 5 -10.02 1.26 -12.71
N ALA A 6 -9.79 0.51 -11.64
CA ALA A 6 -10.78 0.21 -10.61
C ALA A 6 -10.27 0.61 -9.21
N GLY A 7 -11.10 1.28 -8.45
CA GLY A 7 -10.77 1.73 -7.10
C GLY A 7 -11.72 2.82 -6.63
N PRO A 8 -11.56 3.36 -5.43
CA PRO A 8 -12.36 4.45 -4.89
C PRO A 8 -11.91 5.79 -5.51
N LEU A 9 -12.11 5.94 -6.83
CA LEU A 9 -11.49 6.96 -7.68
C LEU A 9 -11.83 8.41 -7.33
N THR A 10 -12.77 8.63 -6.41
CA THR A 10 -13.21 9.97 -5.98
C THR A 10 -12.81 10.32 -4.55
N ASP A 11 -12.29 9.36 -3.79
CA ASP A 11 -11.86 9.58 -2.42
C ASP A 11 -10.38 10.09 -2.34
N PRO A 12 -9.92 10.52 -1.15
CA PRO A 12 -8.56 11.02 -0.97
C PRO A 12 -7.45 10.01 -1.29
N VAL A 13 -7.73 8.70 -1.23
CA VAL A 13 -6.74 7.65 -1.51
C VAL A 13 -6.71 7.29 -2.99
N GLY A 14 -7.86 7.12 -3.62
CA GLY A 14 -7.97 6.67 -5.00
C GLY A 14 -7.92 7.79 -6.04
N ALA A 15 -8.30 9.03 -5.70
CA ALA A 15 -8.22 10.14 -6.65
C ALA A 15 -6.77 10.44 -7.11
N PRO A 16 -5.72 10.40 -6.24
CA PRO A 16 -4.34 10.49 -6.69
C PRO A 16 -3.92 9.32 -7.60
N MET A 17 -4.38 8.10 -7.33
CA MET A 17 -4.15 6.92 -8.17
C MET A 17 -4.69 7.16 -9.60
N ARG A 18 -5.94 7.63 -9.72
CA ARG A 18 -6.54 7.95 -11.01
C ARG A 18 -5.70 8.95 -11.79
N ARG A 19 -5.34 10.07 -11.15
CA ARG A 19 -4.51 11.13 -11.77
C ARG A 19 -3.16 10.59 -12.25
N ALA A 20 -2.52 9.70 -11.49
CA ALA A 20 -1.23 9.12 -11.85
C ALA A 20 -1.36 8.15 -13.04
N ALA A 21 -2.42 7.34 -13.11
CA ALA A 21 -2.71 6.49 -14.25
C ALA A 21 -3.01 7.33 -15.51
N GLU A 22 -3.82 8.40 -15.40
CA GLU A 22 -4.09 9.36 -16.48
C GLU A 22 -2.80 10.04 -16.97
N LEU A 23 -1.90 10.43 -16.05
CA LEU A 23 -0.59 11.02 -16.39
C LEU A 23 0.24 10.04 -17.23
N ALA A 24 0.42 8.81 -16.75
CA ALA A 24 1.19 7.78 -17.44
C ALA A 24 0.61 7.48 -18.85
N VAL A 25 -0.70 7.35 -18.95
CA VAL A 25 -1.39 7.13 -20.24
C VAL A 25 -1.20 8.32 -21.19
N ALA A 26 -1.27 9.55 -20.68
CA ALA A 26 -1.03 10.74 -21.49
C ALA A 26 0.40 10.81 -22.02
N GLU A 27 1.40 10.47 -21.18
CA GLU A 27 2.81 10.43 -21.59
C GLU A 27 3.09 9.37 -22.66
N ILE A 28 2.52 8.16 -22.50
CA ILE A 28 2.65 7.07 -23.48
C ILE A 28 1.97 7.44 -24.81
N ASN A 29 0.75 7.98 -24.74
CA ASN A 29 -0.01 8.36 -25.95
C ASN A 29 0.66 9.52 -26.70
N ALA A 30 1.27 10.48 -26.02
CA ALA A 30 2.05 11.56 -26.62
C ALA A 30 3.29 11.04 -27.38
N GLN A 31 3.79 9.86 -27.01
CA GLN A 31 4.91 9.17 -27.68
C GLN A 31 4.43 8.21 -28.81
N GLY A 32 3.15 8.25 -29.19
CA GLY A 32 2.58 7.41 -30.26
C GLY A 32 1.86 6.15 -29.76
N GLY A 33 1.65 6.02 -28.43
CA GLY A 33 0.97 4.88 -27.83
C GLY A 33 1.83 3.61 -27.80
N VAL A 34 1.15 2.45 -27.75
CA VAL A 34 1.81 1.13 -27.76
C VAL A 34 1.68 0.50 -29.13
N ASN A 35 2.78 0.29 -29.83
CA ASN A 35 2.80 -0.20 -31.23
C ASN A 35 1.86 0.63 -32.15
N GLY A 36 1.90 1.97 -32.03
CA GLY A 36 1.07 2.90 -32.80
C GLY A 36 -0.40 2.99 -32.36
N ARG A 37 -0.79 2.35 -31.28
CA ARG A 37 -2.18 2.32 -30.77
C ARG A 37 -2.29 3.05 -29.42
N PRO A 38 -3.18 4.05 -29.29
CA PRO A 38 -3.36 4.75 -28.03
C PRO A 38 -3.96 3.84 -26.96
N ILE A 39 -3.59 4.09 -25.69
CA ILE A 39 -4.23 3.53 -24.50
C ILE A 39 -5.44 4.39 -24.15
N GLN A 40 -6.54 3.76 -23.79
CA GLN A 40 -7.73 4.36 -23.22
C GLN A 40 -7.99 3.73 -21.85
N LEU A 41 -8.12 4.54 -20.80
CA LEU A 41 -8.59 4.07 -19.50
C LEU A 41 -10.12 3.90 -19.53
N VAL A 42 -10.57 2.79 -18.93
CA VAL A 42 -11.97 2.52 -18.62
C VAL A 42 -12.09 2.57 -17.11
N GLU A 43 -12.50 3.73 -16.60
CA GLU A 43 -12.51 4.02 -15.16
C GLU A 43 -13.82 3.54 -14.53
N ARG A 44 -13.72 2.87 -13.38
CA ARG A 44 -14.86 2.44 -12.56
C ARG A 44 -14.58 2.66 -11.09
N ASN A 45 -15.51 3.33 -10.43
CA ASN A 45 -15.43 3.59 -8.99
C ASN A 45 -16.08 2.44 -8.22
N ASP A 46 -15.31 1.80 -7.34
CA ASP A 46 -15.79 0.73 -6.44
C ASP A 46 -16.22 1.27 -5.06
N PHE A 47 -16.05 2.57 -4.82
CA PHE A 47 -16.41 3.25 -3.57
C PHE A 47 -15.81 2.62 -2.31
N ALA A 48 -14.70 1.88 -2.44
CA ALA A 48 -14.10 1.07 -1.38
C ALA A 48 -15.04 -0.03 -0.82
N ASP A 49 -16.07 -0.40 -1.55
CA ASP A 49 -17.08 -1.37 -1.17
C ASP A 49 -16.89 -2.70 -1.92
N PRO A 50 -16.76 -3.85 -1.19
CA PRO A 50 -16.53 -5.16 -1.80
C PRO A 50 -17.63 -5.60 -2.78
N ASP A 51 -18.91 -5.33 -2.48
CA ASP A 51 -20.01 -5.69 -3.37
C ASP A 51 -19.94 -4.88 -4.67
N SER A 52 -19.70 -3.57 -4.57
CA SER A 52 -19.47 -2.70 -5.73
C SER A 52 -18.27 -3.15 -6.56
N ALA A 53 -17.20 -3.65 -5.92
CA ALA A 53 -16.02 -4.14 -6.61
C ALA A 53 -16.32 -5.35 -7.52
N VAL A 54 -17.24 -6.25 -7.13
CA VAL A 54 -17.70 -7.36 -7.98
C VAL A 54 -18.41 -6.86 -9.22
N PHE A 55 -19.30 -5.85 -9.10
CA PHE A 55 -19.97 -5.23 -10.24
C PHE A 55 -18.97 -4.53 -11.16
N VAL A 56 -18.03 -3.78 -10.59
CA VAL A 56 -16.96 -3.09 -11.31
C VAL A 56 -16.11 -4.08 -12.10
N ALA A 57 -15.69 -5.18 -11.47
CA ALA A 57 -14.90 -6.22 -12.12
C ALA A 57 -15.67 -6.85 -13.30
N THR A 58 -16.97 -7.16 -13.10
CA THR A 58 -17.84 -7.73 -14.13
C THR A 58 -18.01 -6.77 -15.32
N ASP A 59 -18.21 -5.48 -15.05
CA ASP A 59 -18.36 -4.47 -16.11
C ASP A 59 -17.07 -4.28 -16.90
N LEU A 60 -15.92 -4.21 -16.24
CA LEU A 60 -14.60 -4.13 -16.89
C LEU A 60 -14.31 -5.38 -17.74
N TYR A 61 -14.62 -6.58 -17.21
CA TYR A 61 -14.47 -7.84 -17.94
C TYR A 61 -15.28 -7.81 -19.24
N ASN A 62 -16.57 -7.42 -19.16
CA ASN A 62 -17.50 -7.33 -20.28
C ASN A 62 -17.15 -6.18 -21.24
N ALA A 63 -16.59 -5.08 -20.75
CA ALA A 63 -16.07 -4.00 -21.57
C ALA A 63 -14.88 -4.43 -22.44
N GLY A 64 -14.34 -5.63 -22.23
CA GLY A 64 -13.25 -6.19 -23.02
C GLY A 64 -11.93 -5.46 -22.79
N VAL A 65 -11.66 -4.97 -21.59
CA VAL A 65 -10.34 -4.44 -21.22
C VAL A 65 -9.29 -5.54 -21.31
N VAL A 66 -8.07 -5.20 -21.69
CA VAL A 66 -6.98 -6.19 -21.84
C VAL A 66 -6.27 -6.49 -20.52
N ALA A 67 -6.35 -5.57 -19.56
CA ALA A 67 -5.82 -5.68 -18.21
C ALA A 67 -6.56 -4.69 -17.30
N VAL A 68 -6.46 -4.86 -15.98
CA VAL A 68 -7.00 -3.97 -14.96
C VAL A 68 -5.89 -3.49 -14.03
N ILE A 69 -5.91 -2.21 -13.65
CA ILE A 69 -5.16 -1.62 -12.55
C ILE A 69 -6.16 -1.38 -11.42
N GLY A 70 -5.94 -2.03 -10.29
CA GLY A 70 -6.88 -2.03 -9.17
C GLY A 70 -7.11 -3.46 -8.64
N HIS A 71 -7.89 -3.62 -7.58
CA HIS A 71 -8.48 -2.56 -6.74
C HIS A 71 -7.47 -2.01 -5.72
N VAL A 72 -7.84 -0.97 -4.97
CA VAL A 72 -6.93 -0.33 -3.99
C VAL A 72 -6.90 -1.12 -2.68
N TRP A 73 -8.08 -1.45 -2.15
CA TRP A 73 -8.20 -2.10 -0.85
C TRP A 73 -8.20 -3.63 -0.99
N SER A 74 -7.63 -4.31 0.00
CA SER A 74 -7.55 -5.77 -0.02
C SER A 74 -8.92 -6.45 -0.08
N ALA A 75 -9.90 -5.94 0.66
CA ALA A 75 -11.27 -6.47 0.64
C ALA A 75 -11.92 -6.37 -0.75
N THR A 76 -11.78 -5.23 -1.43
CA THR A 76 -12.30 -5.03 -2.79
C THR A 76 -11.56 -5.87 -3.83
N THR A 77 -10.24 -6.03 -3.69
CA THR A 77 -9.44 -6.91 -4.56
C THR A 77 -9.84 -8.36 -4.39
N MET A 78 -9.99 -8.84 -3.14
CA MET A 78 -10.42 -10.22 -2.85
C MET A 78 -11.82 -10.52 -3.39
N ALA A 79 -12.76 -9.58 -3.25
CA ALA A 79 -14.12 -9.73 -3.78
C ALA A 79 -14.14 -9.76 -5.31
N ALA A 80 -13.33 -8.97 -5.98
CA ALA A 80 -13.24 -8.89 -7.45
C ALA A 80 -12.42 -10.05 -8.07
N ALA A 81 -11.51 -10.67 -7.32
CA ALA A 81 -10.58 -11.69 -7.82
C ALA A 81 -11.24 -12.88 -8.53
N PRO A 82 -12.37 -13.46 -8.05
CA PRO A 82 -13.06 -14.54 -8.75
C PRO A 82 -13.51 -14.16 -10.16
N VAL A 83 -13.93 -12.90 -10.38
CA VAL A 83 -14.34 -12.41 -11.70
C VAL A 83 -13.13 -12.33 -12.64
N TYR A 84 -12.01 -11.79 -12.16
CA TYR A 84 -10.80 -11.64 -12.97
C TYR A 84 -10.14 -12.97 -13.32
N ASN A 85 -10.18 -13.96 -12.41
CA ASN A 85 -9.67 -15.32 -12.65
C ASN A 85 -10.65 -16.21 -13.43
N GLY A 86 -11.93 -15.83 -13.52
CA GLY A 86 -13.01 -16.65 -14.07
C GLY A 86 -13.28 -16.44 -15.56
N GLY A 87 -14.29 -17.17 -16.05
CA GLY A 87 -14.76 -17.11 -17.43
C GLY A 87 -13.79 -17.74 -18.43
N ASP A 88 -14.15 -17.64 -19.72
CA ASP A 88 -13.37 -18.23 -20.81
C ASP A 88 -12.13 -17.42 -21.20
N ASN A 89 -12.04 -16.18 -20.75
CA ASN A 89 -10.94 -15.25 -21.08
C ASN A 89 -10.56 -14.38 -19.87
N PRO A 90 -9.96 -14.96 -18.81
CA PRO A 90 -9.56 -14.26 -17.61
C PRO A 90 -8.70 -13.02 -17.87
N VAL A 91 -8.75 -12.03 -17.00
CA VAL A 91 -8.05 -10.75 -17.17
C VAL A 91 -7.11 -10.47 -16.00
N VAL A 92 -5.86 -10.12 -16.30
CA VAL A 92 -4.90 -9.75 -15.26
C VAL A 92 -5.33 -8.46 -14.55
N ALA A 93 -5.31 -8.49 -13.22
CA ALA A 93 -5.52 -7.33 -12.37
C ALA A 93 -4.26 -7.08 -11.52
N ILE A 94 -3.78 -5.84 -11.54
CA ILE A 94 -2.59 -5.40 -10.79
C ILE A 94 -3.06 -4.44 -9.72
N SER A 95 -3.10 -4.91 -8.47
CA SER A 95 -3.42 -4.03 -7.34
C SER A 95 -2.24 -3.12 -7.01
N PRO A 96 -2.48 -1.82 -6.87
CA PRO A 96 -1.44 -0.89 -6.45
C PRO A 96 -1.12 -0.98 -4.96
N SER A 97 -2.07 -1.38 -4.08
CA SER A 97 -1.86 -1.28 -2.64
C SER A 97 -2.52 -2.34 -1.75
N SER A 98 -3.08 -3.40 -2.31
CA SER A 98 -3.67 -4.49 -1.51
C SER A 98 -2.60 -5.30 -0.79
N SER A 99 -2.36 -5.02 0.48
CA SER A 99 -1.25 -5.54 1.28
C SER A 99 -1.59 -6.80 2.08
N ALA A 100 -2.89 -7.14 2.25
CA ALA A 100 -3.29 -8.31 3.03
C ALA A 100 -2.65 -9.61 2.52
N PRO A 101 -2.23 -10.52 3.44
CA PRO A 101 -1.57 -11.77 3.06
C PRO A 101 -2.39 -12.65 2.13
N GLY A 102 -3.72 -12.65 2.26
CA GLY A 102 -4.62 -13.45 1.42
C GLY A 102 -4.60 -13.07 -0.08
N ILE A 103 -4.05 -11.91 -0.44
CA ILE A 103 -3.88 -11.52 -1.85
C ILE A 103 -2.96 -12.48 -2.59
N SER A 104 -1.94 -13.04 -1.93
CA SER A 104 -1.04 -14.05 -2.50
C SER A 104 -1.77 -15.32 -2.96
N ASP A 105 -2.94 -15.61 -2.38
CA ASP A 105 -3.78 -16.76 -2.71
C ASP A 105 -5.01 -16.39 -3.56
N ALA A 106 -5.12 -15.15 -4.02
CA ALA A 106 -6.29 -14.65 -4.74
C ALA A 106 -6.39 -15.16 -6.20
N GLY A 107 -5.42 -15.93 -6.66
CA GLY A 107 -5.44 -16.58 -7.95
C GLY A 107 -4.42 -16.04 -8.97
N PRO A 108 -4.18 -16.79 -10.07
CA PRO A 108 -3.04 -16.57 -10.97
C PRO A 108 -3.14 -15.33 -11.85
N TYR A 109 -4.26 -14.61 -11.84
CA TYR A 109 -4.44 -13.36 -12.57
C TYR A 109 -4.38 -12.14 -11.68
N ILE A 110 -4.14 -12.31 -10.36
CA ILE A 110 -4.00 -11.21 -9.40
C ILE A 110 -2.53 -10.97 -9.10
N PHE A 111 -2.12 -9.72 -9.20
CA PHE A 111 -0.76 -9.23 -8.90
C PHE A 111 -0.86 -8.02 -7.99
N ARG A 112 0.18 -7.75 -7.18
CA ARG A 112 0.26 -6.53 -6.38
C ARG A 112 1.62 -5.86 -6.51
N LEU A 113 1.65 -4.53 -6.38
CA LEU A 113 2.87 -3.71 -6.44
C LEU A 113 3.27 -3.14 -5.07
N CYS A 114 2.64 -3.59 -4.00
CA CYS A 114 3.00 -3.19 -2.64
C CYS A 114 3.57 -4.38 -1.87
N PRO A 115 4.36 -4.13 -0.81
CA PRO A 115 4.73 -5.14 0.16
C PRO A 115 3.48 -5.70 0.87
N SER A 116 3.59 -6.89 1.42
CA SER A 116 2.54 -7.43 2.28
C SER A 116 2.59 -6.81 3.69
N ASP A 117 1.46 -6.88 4.43
CA ASP A 117 1.39 -6.48 5.85
C ASP A 117 2.50 -7.15 6.68
N TYR A 118 2.85 -8.39 6.35
CA TYR A 118 3.96 -9.09 6.99
C TYR A 118 5.31 -8.40 6.74
N ALA A 119 5.54 -7.89 5.52
CA ALA A 119 6.76 -7.18 5.20
C ALA A 119 6.84 -5.83 5.94
N HIS A 120 5.73 -5.10 6.02
CA HIS A 120 5.61 -3.86 6.78
C HIS A 120 5.91 -4.08 8.27
N ALA A 121 5.23 -5.04 8.90
CA ALA A 121 5.40 -5.35 10.32
C ALA A 121 6.84 -5.80 10.66
N ALA A 122 7.42 -6.66 9.81
CA ALA A 122 8.78 -7.14 10.01
C ALA A 122 9.83 -6.03 9.82
N ALA A 123 9.66 -5.17 8.82
CA ALA A 123 10.55 -4.04 8.58
C ALA A 123 10.48 -3.03 9.74
N LEU A 124 9.28 -2.73 10.23
CA LEU A 124 9.07 -1.84 11.37
C LEU A 124 9.72 -2.38 12.66
N ALA A 125 9.56 -3.67 12.95
CA ALA A 125 10.20 -4.30 14.12
C ALA A 125 11.74 -4.24 14.04
N ARG A 126 12.31 -4.53 12.86
CA ARG A 126 13.75 -4.38 12.64
C ARG A 126 14.21 -2.95 12.87
N TRP A 127 13.49 -1.99 12.28
CA TRP A 127 13.84 -0.58 12.38
C TRP A 127 13.78 -0.06 13.81
N VAL A 128 12.75 -0.42 14.59
CA VAL A 128 12.64 -0.08 16.02
C VAL A 128 13.85 -0.59 16.81
N ARG A 129 14.28 -1.83 16.51
CA ARG A 129 15.45 -2.42 17.18
C ARG A 129 16.76 -1.78 16.77
N THR A 130 16.97 -1.52 15.48
CA THR A 130 18.28 -1.10 14.96
C THR A 130 18.48 0.42 15.01
N ASN A 131 17.43 1.20 14.74
CA ASN A 131 17.52 2.65 14.61
C ASN A 131 17.11 3.39 15.91
N LEU A 132 16.06 2.94 16.59
CA LEU A 132 15.67 3.51 17.87
C LEU A 132 16.37 2.84 19.06
N GLY A 133 16.95 1.66 18.91
CA GLY A 133 17.57 0.91 19.99
C GLY A 133 16.59 0.41 21.07
N LEU A 134 15.28 0.39 20.75
CA LEU A 134 14.22 0.06 21.71
C LEU A 134 13.93 -1.44 21.70
N GLU A 135 13.72 -2.01 22.89
CA GLU A 135 13.61 -3.46 23.10
C GLU A 135 12.23 -3.90 23.57
N ARG A 136 11.57 -3.09 24.40
CA ARG A 136 10.32 -3.46 25.05
C ARG A 136 9.15 -2.63 24.52
N GLY A 137 8.20 -3.31 23.86
CA GLY A 137 7.03 -2.68 23.26
C GLY A 137 5.72 -3.07 23.92
N ALA A 138 4.80 -2.13 24.04
CA ALA A 138 3.39 -2.39 24.26
C ALA A 138 2.67 -2.40 22.90
N ILE A 139 1.88 -3.44 22.64
CA ILE A 139 1.23 -3.67 21.36
C ILE A 139 -0.29 -3.50 21.53
N LEU A 140 -0.86 -2.48 20.94
CA LEU A 140 -2.30 -2.29 20.84
C LEU A 140 -2.73 -2.66 19.43
N TYR A 141 -3.66 -3.60 19.26
CA TYR A 141 -4.03 -4.10 17.95
C TYR A 141 -5.54 -4.24 17.74
N SER A 142 -6.01 -3.91 16.54
CA SER A 142 -7.39 -4.21 16.15
C SER A 142 -7.60 -5.73 16.09
N ASN A 143 -8.69 -6.21 16.72
CA ASN A 143 -8.96 -7.64 16.77
C ASN A 143 -9.70 -8.14 15.51
N ASP A 144 -9.14 -7.78 14.36
CA ASP A 144 -9.51 -8.23 13.02
C ASP A 144 -8.33 -8.97 12.36
N ASP A 145 -8.48 -9.37 11.10
CA ASP A 145 -7.43 -10.12 10.40
C ASP A 145 -6.18 -9.30 10.16
N TYR A 146 -6.32 -7.99 9.85
CA TYR A 146 -5.20 -7.08 9.67
C TYR A 146 -4.40 -6.91 10.96
N GLY A 147 -5.03 -6.43 12.02
CA GLY A 147 -4.33 -6.14 13.28
C GLY A 147 -3.71 -7.38 13.92
N ARG A 148 -4.38 -8.54 13.85
CA ARG A 148 -3.81 -9.83 14.30
C ARG A 148 -2.59 -10.24 13.49
N GLY A 149 -2.62 -10.10 12.18
CA GLY A 149 -1.51 -10.45 11.28
C GLY A 149 -0.28 -9.56 11.50
N VAL A 150 -0.51 -8.24 11.55
CA VAL A 150 0.54 -7.24 11.82
C VAL A 150 1.17 -7.46 13.20
N ARG A 151 0.33 -7.58 14.26
CA ARG A 151 0.80 -7.88 15.63
C ARG A 151 1.63 -9.16 15.67
N GLN A 152 1.12 -10.26 15.09
CA GLN A 152 1.82 -11.55 15.14
C GLN A 152 3.21 -11.47 14.49
N THR A 153 3.28 -10.83 13.33
CA THR A 153 4.54 -10.70 12.59
C THR A 153 5.50 -9.76 13.29
N PHE A 154 5.01 -8.61 13.79
CA PHE A 154 5.83 -7.66 14.53
C PHE A 154 6.44 -8.30 15.78
N VAL A 155 5.63 -8.96 16.62
CA VAL A 155 6.07 -9.61 17.85
C VAL A 155 7.08 -10.74 17.55
N ARG A 156 6.81 -11.57 16.54
CA ARG A 156 7.74 -12.63 16.11
C ARG A 156 9.10 -12.06 15.72
N GLU A 157 9.12 -11.00 14.91
CA GLU A 157 10.37 -10.38 14.46
C GLU A 157 11.08 -9.63 15.58
N LEU A 158 10.34 -8.91 16.43
CA LEU A 158 10.87 -8.26 17.63
C LEU A 158 11.57 -9.27 18.56
N THR A 159 10.92 -10.41 18.83
CA THR A 159 11.47 -11.50 19.65
C THR A 159 12.71 -12.11 19.00
N ARG A 160 12.70 -12.34 17.67
CA ARG A 160 13.87 -12.83 16.92
C ARG A 160 15.08 -11.90 17.10
N LEU A 161 14.83 -10.60 17.21
CA LEU A 161 15.82 -9.55 17.43
C LEU A 161 16.12 -9.30 18.93
N LYS A 162 15.72 -10.23 19.81
CA LYS A 162 15.92 -10.17 21.28
C LYS A 162 15.20 -8.99 21.96
N GLY A 163 14.09 -8.54 21.37
CA GLY A 163 13.14 -7.63 22.00
C GLY A 163 11.96 -8.39 22.60
N GLU A 164 11.11 -7.69 23.31
CA GLU A 164 9.99 -8.23 24.07
C GLU A 164 8.72 -7.40 23.88
N ALA A 165 7.57 -8.06 23.69
CA ALA A 165 6.27 -7.45 23.83
C ALA A 165 5.82 -7.58 25.29
N VAL A 166 5.93 -6.51 26.05
CA VAL A 166 5.65 -6.50 27.51
C VAL A 166 4.16 -6.41 27.81
N GLU A 167 3.38 -5.88 26.87
CA GLU A 167 1.92 -5.88 26.89
C GLU A 167 1.38 -6.11 25.47
N ILE A 168 0.25 -6.86 25.36
CA ILE A 168 -0.40 -7.14 24.08
C ILE A 168 -1.91 -7.09 24.32
N ASP A 169 -2.55 -6.01 23.87
CA ASP A 169 -3.94 -5.74 24.14
C ASP A 169 -4.78 -5.61 22.85
N PRO A 170 -5.84 -6.41 22.70
CA PRO A 170 -6.78 -6.28 21.60
C PRO A 170 -7.79 -5.17 21.86
N TYR A 171 -8.24 -4.53 20.80
CA TYR A 171 -9.40 -3.65 20.83
C TYR A 171 -10.38 -3.94 19.69
N LEU A 172 -11.61 -3.43 19.81
CA LEU A 172 -12.67 -3.59 18.82
C LEU A 172 -13.30 -2.24 18.49
N GLY A 173 -13.72 -2.09 17.23
CA GLY A 173 -14.45 -0.92 16.74
C GLY A 173 -13.59 0.29 16.45
N GLU A 174 -14.20 1.28 15.81
CA GLU A 174 -13.53 2.52 15.34
C GLU A 174 -13.14 3.50 16.46
N LYS A 175 -13.69 3.35 17.66
CA LYS A 175 -13.38 4.16 18.85
C LYS A 175 -13.13 3.23 20.04
N PRO A 176 -11.99 2.53 20.01
CA PRO A 176 -11.72 1.50 20.99
C PRO A 176 -11.49 2.07 22.40
N GLU A 177 -11.95 1.34 23.42
CA GLU A 177 -11.69 1.65 24.84
C GLU A 177 -10.21 1.35 25.21
N VAL A 178 -9.28 2.14 24.68
CA VAL A 178 -7.82 1.95 24.90
C VAL A 178 -7.30 2.61 26.17
N GLY A 179 -8.13 3.43 26.83
CA GLY A 179 -7.75 4.17 28.04
C GLY A 179 -7.15 3.30 29.13
N PRO A 180 -7.82 2.23 29.57
CA PRO A 180 -7.31 1.33 30.61
C PRO A 180 -5.98 0.66 30.25
N TYR A 181 -5.74 0.34 28.96
CA TYR A 181 -4.47 -0.19 28.49
C TYR A 181 -3.35 0.84 28.62
N LEU A 182 -3.62 2.07 28.16
CA LEU A 182 -2.66 3.16 28.25
C LEU A 182 -2.34 3.55 29.70
N ASP A 183 -3.31 3.50 30.61
CA ASP A 183 -3.11 3.72 32.06
C ASP A 183 -2.18 2.66 32.65
N ARG A 184 -2.36 1.38 32.27
CA ARG A 184 -1.50 0.27 32.70
C ARG A 184 -0.11 0.38 32.13
N ILE A 185 0.05 0.71 30.83
CA ILE A 185 1.35 0.94 30.17
C ILE A 185 2.12 2.06 30.88
N ALA A 186 1.44 3.17 31.21
CA ALA A 186 2.05 4.28 31.93
C ALA A 186 2.47 3.91 33.36
N ALA A 187 1.63 3.15 34.07
CA ALA A 187 1.88 2.75 35.45
C ALA A 187 3.02 1.72 35.59
N SER A 188 3.11 0.76 34.65
CA SER A 188 4.14 -0.30 34.69
C SER A 188 5.53 0.22 34.36
N ASN A 189 5.63 1.30 33.57
CA ASN A 189 6.89 1.86 33.05
C ASN A 189 7.81 0.81 32.42
N SER A 190 7.24 -0.29 31.91
CA SER A 190 7.98 -1.41 31.33
C SER A 190 8.21 -1.23 29.83
N ALA A 191 7.27 -0.60 29.13
CA ALA A 191 7.35 -0.33 27.69
C ALA A 191 8.26 0.85 27.38
N GLN A 192 8.95 0.77 26.26
CA GLN A 192 9.78 1.84 25.70
C GLN A 192 9.14 2.48 24.44
N PHE A 193 8.16 1.78 23.84
CA PHE A 193 7.37 2.28 22.71
C PHE A 193 5.99 1.64 22.72
N ILE A 194 5.06 2.23 21.97
CA ILE A 194 3.73 1.67 21.69
C ILE A 194 3.63 1.36 20.22
N MET A 195 3.27 0.13 19.87
CA MET A 195 2.91 -0.28 18.51
C MET A 195 1.39 -0.21 18.37
N ALA A 196 0.89 0.60 17.43
CA ALA A 196 -0.51 0.67 17.04
C ALA A 196 -0.71 -0.16 15.76
N ALA A 197 -1.26 -1.36 15.90
CA ALA A 197 -1.55 -2.28 14.81
C ALA A 197 -3.03 -2.23 14.44
N GLY A 198 -3.42 -1.20 13.74
CA GLY A 198 -4.79 -0.94 13.28
C GLY A 198 -4.82 0.08 12.16
N GLY A 199 -6.02 0.51 11.77
CA GLY A 199 -6.22 1.52 10.74
C GLY A 199 -6.02 2.95 11.23
N LEU A 200 -6.10 3.91 10.30
CA LEU A 200 -5.91 5.34 10.59
C LEU A 200 -6.88 5.86 11.69
N PRO A 201 -8.19 5.53 11.69
CA PRO A 201 -9.11 5.97 12.76
C PRO A 201 -8.69 5.49 14.15
N ASP A 202 -8.20 4.25 14.23
CA ASP A 202 -7.73 3.64 15.48
C ASP A 202 -6.46 4.34 15.98
N GLY A 203 -5.51 4.55 15.07
CA GLY A 203 -4.26 5.26 15.34
C GLY A 203 -4.50 6.68 15.85
N GLU A 204 -5.43 7.40 15.23
CA GLU A 204 -5.86 8.72 15.70
C GLU A 204 -6.38 8.66 17.14
N HIS A 205 -7.26 7.69 17.44
CA HIS A 205 -7.85 7.55 18.75
C HIS A 205 -6.80 7.18 19.81
N ILE A 206 -5.92 6.23 19.51
CA ILE A 206 -4.79 5.85 20.40
C ILE A 206 -3.91 7.07 20.68
N LEU A 207 -3.56 7.86 19.66
CA LEU A 207 -2.77 9.07 19.82
C LEU A 207 -3.45 10.09 20.73
N ARG A 208 -4.74 10.38 20.51
CA ARG A 208 -5.49 11.34 21.35
C ARG A 208 -5.50 10.91 22.81
N GLU A 209 -5.80 9.65 23.08
CA GLU A 209 -5.86 9.12 24.43
C GLU A 209 -4.47 9.03 25.09
N ALA A 210 -3.42 8.73 24.35
CA ALA A 210 -2.04 8.75 24.84
C ALA A 210 -1.59 10.17 25.21
N ARG A 211 -1.84 11.15 24.34
CA ARG A 211 -1.47 12.58 24.62
C ARG A 211 -2.25 13.16 25.80
N LYS A 212 -3.54 12.84 25.93
CA LYS A 212 -4.37 13.21 27.08
C LYS A 212 -3.77 12.70 28.40
N ARG A 213 -3.14 11.51 28.36
CA ARG A 213 -2.46 10.90 29.52
C ARG A 213 -1.00 11.34 29.67
N LYS A 214 -0.53 12.26 28.83
CA LYS A 214 0.86 12.75 28.81
C LYS A 214 1.88 11.60 28.58
N ILE A 215 1.50 10.54 27.87
CA ILE A 215 2.41 9.47 27.47
C ILE A 215 3.32 10.03 26.36
N THR A 216 4.64 9.94 26.61
CA THR A 216 5.68 10.46 25.70
C THR A 216 6.42 9.34 24.95
N LEU A 217 6.03 8.09 25.16
CA LEU A 217 6.61 6.95 24.45
C LEU A 217 6.47 7.13 22.93
N PRO A 218 7.49 6.79 22.14
CA PRO A 218 7.35 6.70 20.69
C PRO A 218 6.17 5.81 20.29
N ILE A 219 5.36 6.28 19.35
CA ILE A 219 4.28 5.49 18.77
C ILE A 219 4.72 5.10 17.37
N VAL A 220 4.62 3.80 17.07
CA VAL A 220 4.96 3.22 15.78
C VAL A 220 3.78 2.48 15.20
N GLY A 221 3.60 2.51 13.89
CA GLY A 221 2.50 1.82 13.21
C GLY A 221 2.91 1.29 11.84
N ALA A 222 2.17 0.30 11.37
CA ALA A 222 2.32 -0.20 10.01
C ALA A 222 1.59 0.72 9.00
N ASP A 223 1.52 0.30 7.76
CA ASP A 223 0.90 1.02 6.65
C ASP A 223 -0.57 1.42 6.87
N GLY A 224 -1.29 0.72 7.75
CA GLY A 224 -2.65 1.12 8.17
C GLY A 224 -2.73 2.53 8.79
N LEU A 225 -1.61 3.10 9.24
CA LEU A 225 -1.54 4.48 9.74
C LEU A 225 -1.13 5.50 8.66
N GLU A 226 -1.05 5.15 7.38
CA GLU A 226 -0.80 6.13 6.31
C GLU A 226 -1.87 7.24 6.33
N GLY A 227 -1.43 8.49 6.18
CA GLY A 227 -2.33 9.66 6.29
C GLY A 227 -2.39 10.28 7.69
N ILE A 228 -1.73 9.69 8.70
CA ILE A 228 -1.76 10.18 10.08
C ILE A 228 -1.15 11.58 10.24
N GLU A 229 -0.30 12.01 9.31
CA GLU A 229 0.27 13.36 9.26
C GLU A 229 -0.80 14.47 9.16
N ALA A 230 -1.99 14.14 8.62
CA ALA A 230 -3.12 15.08 8.56
C ALA A 230 -3.60 15.52 9.95
N LEU A 231 -3.24 14.80 11.01
CA LEU A 231 -3.54 15.17 12.40
C LEU A 231 -2.61 16.28 12.93
N GLY A 232 -1.66 16.76 12.12
CA GLY A 232 -0.77 17.86 12.46
C GLY A 232 0.03 17.60 13.74
N PRO A 233 0.01 18.53 14.74
CA PRO A 233 0.80 18.40 15.97
C PRO A 233 0.52 17.14 16.78
N LEU A 234 -0.66 16.53 16.64
CA LEU A 234 -1.01 15.30 17.36
C LEU A 234 -0.14 14.12 16.90
N ALA A 235 0.18 14.07 15.61
CA ALA A 235 1.00 13.01 15.01
C ALA A 235 2.51 13.26 15.15
N GLU A 236 2.95 14.35 15.77
CA GLU A 236 4.38 14.65 15.92
C GLU A 236 5.14 13.50 16.57
N GLY A 237 6.22 13.04 15.92
CA GLY A 237 7.06 11.95 16.40
C GLY A 237 6.50 10.55 16.20
N VAL A 238 5.38 10.38 15.50
CA VAL A 238 4.88 9.05 15.12
C VAL A 238 5.72 8.50 13.98
N TYR A 239 6.03 7.20 14.05
CA TYR A 239 6.72 6.46 13.00
C TYR A 239 5.74 5.54 12.28
N VAL A 240 5.77 5.56 10.94
CA VAL A 240 4.87 4.75 10.11
C VAL A 240 5.66 4.03 9.04
N SER A 241 5.40 2.74 8.83
CA SER A 241 5.93 2.05 7.65
C SER A 241 5.06 2.33 6.43
N GLY A 242 5.69 2.59 5.30
CA GLY A 242 5.00 2.81 4.03
C GLY A 242 5.75 2.18 2.86
N ALA A 243 5.03 1.85 1.79
CA ALA A 243 5.61 1.28 0.58
C ALA A 243 6.21 2.34 -0.35
N TYR A 244 5.90 3.60 -0.13
CA TYR A 244 6.34 4.71 -0.94
C TYR A 244 6.34 6.01 -0.13
N LEU A 245 7.32 6.85 -0.39
CA LEU A 245 7.36 8.23 0.11
C LEU A 245 7.61 9.19 -1.07
N PRO A 246 6.80 10.24 -1.24
CA PRO A 246 6.97 11.19 -2.35
C PRO A 246 8.28 11.98 -2.27
N THR A 247 8.96 11.93 -1.12
CA THR A 247 10.26 12.59 -0.85
C THR A 247 11.47 11.71 -1.15
N LEU A 248 11.29 10.46 -1.61
CA LEU A 248 12.40 9.57 -1.96
C LEU A 248 13.33 10.19 -3.01
N PRO A 249 14.65 10.28 -2.77
CA PRO A 249 15.59 10.99 -3.63
C PRO A 249 16.05 10.15 -4.84
N THR A 250 15.15 9.36 -5.43
CA THR A 250 15.45 8.60 -6.64
C THR A 250 15.14 9.42 -7.90
N PRO A 251 15.95 9.28 -8.98
CA PRO A 251 15.67 10.00 -10.23
C PRO A 251 14.28 9.70 -10.83
N ALA A 252 13.79 8.46 -10.68
CA ALA A 252 12.46 8.07 -11.16
C ALA A 252 11.37 8.80 -10.37
N ASN A 253 11.45 8.78 -9.04
CA ASN A 253 10.51 9.47 -8.18
C ASN A 253 10.51 10.99 -8.39
N THR A 254 11.70 11.59 -8.46
CA THR A 254 11.82 13.05 -8.69
C THR A 254 11.12 13.47 -9.98
N ARG A 255 11.31 12.71 -11.08
CA ARG A 255 10.62 12.99 -12.36
C ARG A 255 9.11 12.81 -12.26
N PHE A 256 8.66 11.70 -11.65
CA PHE A 256 7.22 11.42 -11.46
C PHE A 256 6.54 12.51 -10.65
N VAL A 257 7.06 12.85 -9.47
CA VAL A 257 6.48 13.88 -8.60
C VAL A 257 6.45 15.25 -9.30
N ALA A 258 7.51 15.60 -10.03
CA ALA A 258 7.54 16.85 -10.79
C ALA A 258 6.49 16.87 -11.92
N ALA A 259 6.34 15.79 -12.67
CA ALA A 259 5.32 15.66 -13.73
C ALA A 259 3.90 15.69 -13.16
N TYR A 260 3.68 14.95 -12.05
CA TYR A 260 2.39 14.92 -11.36
C TYR A 260 1.98 16.32 -10.88
N ARG A 261 2.85 17.04 -10.15
CA ARG A 261 2.59 18.39 -9.67
C ARG A 261 2.38 19.40 -10.79
N LYS A 262 3.13 19.28 -11.88
CA LYS A 262 2.95 20.14 -13.07
C LYS A 262 1.56 19.98 -13.68
N ARG A 263 1.06 18.74 -13.77
CA ARG A 263 -0.24 18.45 -14.36
C ARG A 263 -1.40 18.73 -13.42
N TYR A 264 -1.21 18.55 -12.11
CA TYR A 264 -2.22 18.67 -11.07
C TYR A 264 -1.72 19.57 -9.92
N PRO A 265 -1.56 20.88 -10.14
CA PRO A 265 -0.92 21.77 -9.17
C PRO A 265 -1.65 21.84 -7.81
N ASP A 266 -2.97 21.65 -7.82
CA ASP A 266 -3.81 21.73 -6.63
C ASP A 266 -4.07 20.36 -5.95
N ALA A 267 -3.45 19.30 -6.44
CA ALA A 267 -3.75 17.92 -5.99
C ALA A 267 -2.89 17.43 -4.82
N GLY A 268 -1.96 18.26 -4.32
CA GLY A 268 -0.99 17.82 -3.32
C GLY A 268 0.10 16.89 -3.91
N LEU A 269 0.73 16.10 -3.04
CA LEU A 269 1.72 15.10 -3.45
C LEU A 269 1.03 13.78 -3.80
N PRO A 270 1.63 12.97 -4.72
CA PRO A 270 1.13 11.63 -5.00
C PRO A 270 1.38 10.72 -3.80
N ASN A 271 0.40 9.86 -3.51
CA ASN A 271 0.49 8.82 -2.50
C ASN A 271 1.02 7.48 -3.07
N GLN A 272 1.10 6.44 -2.24
CA GLN A 272 1.56 5.11 -2.63
C GLN A 272 0.71 4.49 -3.77
N PRO A 273 -0.64 4.45 -3.72
CA PRO A 273 -1.44 3.93 -4.83
C PRO A 273 -1.21 4.69 -6.14
N ALA A 274 -0.93 5.99 -6.09
CA ALA A 274 -0.61 6.80 -7.27
C ALA A 274 0.71 6.37 -7.91
N ALA A 275 1.78 6.21 -7.13
CA ALA A 275 3.08 5.79 -7.63
C ALA A 275 3.01 4.37 -8.23
N ALA A 276 2.34 3.44 -7.55
CA ALA A 276 2.16 2.08 -8.02
C ALA A 276 1.28 1.98 -9.27
N ALA A 277 0.20 2.77 -9.37
CA ALA A 277 -0.62 2.80 -10.58
C ALA A 277 0.13 3.36 -11.78
N TYR A 278 0.97 4.38 -11.57
CA TYR A 278 1.86 4.89 -12.61
C TYR A 278 2.79 3.79 -13.13
N ASP A 279 3.45 3.06 -12.22
CA ASP A 279 4.29 1.91 -12.58
C ASP A 279 3.50 0.80 -13.28
N ALA A 280 2.28 0.49 -12.83
CA ALA A 280 1.41 -0.53 -13.43
C ALA A 280 1.08 -0.21 -14.89
N VAL A 281 0.79 1.08 -15.21
CA VAL A 281 0.54 1.49 -16.61
C VAL A 281 1.76 1.23 -17.48
N TYR A 282 2.96 1.56 -17.01
CA TYR A 282 4.19 1.34 -17.76
C TYR A 282 4.56 -0.14 -17.88
N LEU A 283 4.35 -0.94 -16.83
CA LEU A 283 4.50 -2.40 -16.88
C LEU A 283 3.58 -3.03 -17.93
N LEU A 284 2.30 -2.62 -17.96
CA LEU A 284 1.34 -3.08 -18.95
C LEU A 284 1.71 -2.61 -20.34
N ARG A 285 2.18 -1.37 -20.54
CA ARG A 285 2.73 -0.88 -21.81
C ARG A 285 3.80 -1.83 -22.33
N ASP A 286 4.80 -2.15 -21.48
CA ASP A 286 5.93 -2.98 -21.89
C ASP A 286 5.52 -4.43 -22.17
N ALA A 287 4.62 -5.00 -21.37
CA ALA A 287 4.04 -6.31 -21.62
C ALA A 287 3.29 -6.34 -22.98
N ILE A 288 2.37 -5.41 -23.19
CA ILE A 288 1.55 -5.33 -24.40
C ILE A 288 2.42 -5.06 -25.64
N ALA A 289 3.46 -4.23 -25.54
CA ALA A 289 4.38 -3.97 -26.64
C ALA A 289 5.08 -5.24 -27.13
N ARG A 290 5.36 -6.17 -26.21
CA ARG A 290 6.06 -7.44 -26.52
C ARG A 290 5.11 -8.54 -27.01
N VAL A 291 3.94 -8.69 -26.38
CA VAL A 291 3.07 -9.89 -26.58
C VAL A 291 1.70 -9.58 -27.19
N GLY A 292 1.42 -8.30 -27.50
CA GLY A 292 0.12 -7.86 -28.00
C GLY A 292 -0.96 -7.79 -26.92
N THR A 293 -2.24 -7.82 -27.33
CA THR A 293 -3.40 -7.53 -26.46
C THR A 293 -4.13 -8.77 -25.96
N GLY A 294 -3.58 -9.96 -26.14
CA GLY A 294 -4.17 -11.21 -25.63
C GLY A 294 -4.02 -11.28 -24.09
N ARG A 295 -5.13 -11.43 -23.37
CA ARG A 295 -5.17 -11.40 -21.91
C ARG A 295 -4.22 -12.41 -21.25
N GLU A 296 -4.25 -13.67 -21.70
CA GLU A 296 -3.32 -14.70 -21.17
C GLU A 296 -1.86 -14.41 -21.53
N ALA A 297 -1.58 -13.87 -22.70
CA ALA A 297 -0.21 -13.48 -23.07
C ALA A 297 0.29 -12.33 -22.18
N ILE A 298 -0.57 -11.35 -21.88
CA ILE A 298 -0.25 -10.25 -20.95
C ILE A 298 0.01 -10.81 -19.55
N ARG A 299 -0.86 -11.70 -19.03
CA ARG A 299 -0.67 -12.31 -17.73
C ARG A 299 0.71 -13.01 -17.63
N ARG A 300 1.06 -13.82 -18.63
CA ARG A 300 2.38 -14.48 -18.65
C ARG A 300 3.54 -13.50 -18.74
N ALA A 301 3.36 -12.41 -19.49
CA ALA A 301 4.39 -11.39 -19.63
C ALA A 301 4.61 -10.62 -18.31
N ILE A 302 3.53 -10.35 -17.55
CA ILE A 302 3.61 -9.72 -16.22
C ILE A 302 4.24 -10.70 -15.22
N ALA A 303 3.79 -11.95 -15.15
CA ALA A 303 4.38 -12.97 -14.28
C ALA A 303 5.87 -13.23 -14.56
N GLY A 304 6.31 -12.99 -15.79
CA GLY A 304 7.71 -13.15 -16.20
C GLY A 304 8.64 -11.98 -15.83
N VAL A 305 8.12 -10.90 -15.25
CA VAL A 305 8.96 -9.75 -14.83
C VAL A 305 9.83 -10.16 -13.64
N GLY A 306 11.14 -10.07 -13.80
CA GLY A 306 12.11 -10.53 -12.78
C GLY A 306 12.63 -11.95 -13.00
N THR A 307 12.04 -12.73 -13.93
CA THR A 307 12.46 -14.09 -14.26
C THR A 307 12.72 -14.26 -15.76
N ALA A 308 11.70 -14.20 -16.60
CA ALA A 308 11.82 -14.26 -18.07
C ALA A 308 12.29 -12.93 -18.67
N THR A 309 12.07 -11.84 -17.98
CA THR A 309 12.61 -10.51 -18.34
C THR A 309 13.29 -9.89 -17.13
N PRO A 310 14.20 -8.93 -17.32
CA PRO A 310 14.76 -8.19 -16.19
C PRO A 310 13.69 -7.57 -15.30
N PRO A 311 13.98 -7.37 -14.00
CA PRO A 311 13.10 -6.60 -13.13
C PRO A 311 12.81 -5.21 -13.72
N TYR A 312 11.61 -4.73 -13.52
CA TYR A 312 11.24 -3.37 -13.91
C TYR A 312 11.73 -2.37 -12.85
N ALA A 313 12.36 -1.30 -13.30
CA ALA A 313 12.81 -0.21 -12.43
C ALA A 313 11.76 0.89 -12.43
N GLY A 314 10.83 0.82 -11.45
CA GLY A 314 9.72 1.75 -11.31
C GLY A 314 9.99 2.93 -10.37
N VAL A 315 8.97 3.76 -10.22
CA VAL A 315 8.90 4.83 -9.22
C VAL A 315 8.87 4.24 -7.80
N THR A 316 8.16 3.11 -7.63
CA THR A 316 8.07 2.37 -6.38
C THR A 316 9.30 1.51 -6.10
N GLY A 317 10.30 1.54 -6.98
CA GLY A 317 11.52 0.77 -6.87
C GLY A 317 11.60 -0.40 -7.85
N ARG A 318 12.32 -1.46 -7.44
CA ARG A 318 12.53 -2.64 -8.25
C ARG A 318 11.34 -3.58 -8.17
N ILE A 319 10.66 -3.83 -9.28
CA ILE A 319 9.53 -4.74 -9.40
C ILE A 319 9.97 -6.05 -10.05
N ALA A 320 9.79 -7.16 -9.35
CA ALA A 320 10.00 -8.52 -9.83
C ALA A 320 8.97 -9.42 -9.14
N PHE A 321 8.13 -10.08 -9.92
CA PHE A 321 7.08 -10.92 -9.36
C PHE A 321 7.59 -12.33 -9.02
N ASP A 322 7.06 -12.88 -7.95
CA ASP A 322 7.17 -14.31 -7.63
C ASP A 322 5.99 -15.10 -8.23
N SER A 323 5.95 -16.41 -7.91
CA SER A 323 4.90 -17.30 -8.41
C SER A 323 3.50 -17.01 -7.90
N LEU A 324 3.37 -16.19 -6.86
CA LEU A 324 2.11 -15.76 -6.24
C LEU A 324 1.63 -14.39 -6.73
N GLY A 325 2.38 -13.75 -7.62
CA GLY A 325 2.08 -12.40 -8.08
C GLY A 325 2.46 -11.29 -7.09
N ASP A 326 3.29 -11.63 -6.09
CA ASP A 326 3.85 -10.70 -5.12
C ASP A 326 5.17 -10.10 -5.60
N VAL A 327 5.55 -8.96 -5.00
CA VAL A 327 6.87 -8.35 -5.17
C VAL A 327 7.68 -8.52 -3.87
N PRO A 328 8.32 -9.68 -3.63
CA PRO A 328 8.95 -9.98 -2.34
C PRO A 328 10.12 -9.07 -1.99
N GLY A 329 10.69 -8.38 -2.96
CA GLY A 329 11.75 -7.38 -2.77
C GLY A 329 11.27 -5.94 -2.75
N ALA A 330 9.95 -5.70 -2.63
CA ALA A 330 9.41 -4.36 -2.54
C ALA A 330 9.93 -3.66 -1.27
N ALA A 331 10.37 -2.41 -1.44
CA ALA A 331 10.91 -1.63 -0.33
C ALA A 331 9.81 -1.27 0.68
N VAL A 332 10.15 -1.37 1.96
CA VAL A 332 9.39 -0.77 3.05
C VAL A 332 10.22 0.36 3.62
N HIS A 333 9.68 1.55 3.57
CA HIS A 333 10.28 2.75 4.13
C HIS A 333 9.67 3.04 5.51
N ILE A 334 10.47 3.53 6.43
CA ILE A 334 9.94 4.06 7.69
C ILE A 334 9.94 5.57 7.60
N ALA A 335 8.78 6.15 7.81
CA ALA A 335 8.58 7.58 7.89
C ALA A 335 8.46 8.03 9.34
N VAL A 336 8.81 9.28 9.58
CA VAL A 336 8.52 9.99 10.83
C VAL A 336 7.75 11.27 10.52
N ILE A 337 6.76 11.57 11.34
CA ILE A 337 6.01 12.80 11.21
C ILE A 337 6.73 13.92 11.97
N ARG A 338 7.09 15.00 11.27
CA ARG A 338 7.73 16.19 11.82
C ARG A 338 7.07 17.45 11.26
N ASN A 339 6.55 18.31 12.14
CA ASN A 339 5.85 19.54 11.77
C ASN A 339 4.74 19.31 10.71
N GLY A 340 3.96 18.23 10.87
CA GLY A 340 2.91 17.83 9.92
C GLY A 340 3.41 17.34 8.56
N THR A 341 4.71 17.04 8.43
CA THR A 341 5.31 16.55 7.19
C THR A 341 5.83 15.14 7.39
N VAL A 342 5.60 14.30 6.38
CA VAL A 342 6.12 12.92 6.31
C VAL A 342 7.57 12.97 5.82
N LEU A 343 8.51 12.62 6.68
CA LEU A 343 9.93 12.55 6.36
C LEU A 343 10.43 11.11 6.42
N HIS A 344 11.41 10.77 5.60
CA HIS A 344 12.07 9.48 5.69
C HIS A 344 12.86 9.41 7.00
N ALA A 345 12.67 8.35 7.77
CA ALA A 345 13.27 8.21 9.11
C ALA A 345 14.71 7.70 9.10
N GLU A 346 15.24 7.26 7.95
CA GLU A 346 16.64 6.83 7.81
C GLU A 346 17.58 8.05 7.76
N GLY A 347 18.53 8.09 8.70
CA GLY A 347 19.56 9.15 8.73
C GLY A 347 19.40 10.20 9.85
N GLN A 348 18.62 9.91 10.89
CA GLN A 348 18.66 10.69 12.14
C GLN A 348 19.70 10.14 13.12
#